data_f976ee2c12ae8b1b83624f78d8cb292a
#
_entry.id   f976ee2c12ae8b1b83624f78d8cb292a
#
_cell.length_a   1.000
_cell.length_b   1.000
_cell.length_c   1.000
_cell.angle_alpha   90.00
_cell.angle_beta   90.00
_cell.angle_gamma   90.00
#
_symmetry.space_group_name_H-M   'P 1'
#
loop_
_entity.id
_entity.type
_entity.pdbx_description
1 polymer ?
#
loop_
_entity_poly.entity_id
_entity_poly.type
_entity_poly.pdbx_seq_one_letter_code
_entity_poly.pdbx_strand_id
1 'polypeptide(L)'
;AASAVTTSDEFRSNRDNFCYRHPDRQSFVLCQRCMRTICPECQTPAAVGVICPECLREQRATQTTAQKKAERRWSLAPMTVGTQRPTATYVIIAITAAVFVLQLFIPALEGIFAFNSAFVIPSIAFEPWRLLTAVFLHSSFFHIGLNMLALWMIGRSLEPLLGHARFVALYLLSGLGGSVGVALIAPGIWVVGASGAVFGLLGALLVIGRHIGANITGIL
;
A
#
# COMPACT_ATOMS: atom_id res chain seq x y z
N ALA A 1 -11.34 -11.12 45.90
CA ALA A 1 -9.91 -11.39 45.78
C ALA A 1 -9.21 -10.04 45.63
N ALA A 2 -8.48 -9.60 46.68
CA ALA A 2 -7.75 -8.34 46.67
C ALA A 2 -6.55 -8.49 45.73
N SER A 3 -6.45 -7.60 44.70
CA SER A 3 -5.25 -7.47 43.87
C SER A 3 -4.11 -7.00 44.76
N ALA A 4 -3.10 -7.83 44.94
CA ALA A 4 -1.87 -7.46 45.65
C ALA A 4 -1.20 -6.31 44.85
N VAL A 5 -1.11 -5.14 45.46
CA VAL A 5 -0.31 -4.02 44.97
C VAL A 5 1.14 -4.42 45.17
N THR A 6 1.84 -4.77 44.09
CA THR A 6 3.28 -5.03 44.10
C THR A 6 4.03 -3.79 44.56
N THR A 7 4.88 -3.93 45.55
CA THR A 7 5.73 -2.82 46.04
C THR A 7 6.78 -2.47 44.98
N SER A 8 7.29 -1.23 45.02
CA SER A 8 8.32 -0.77 44.07
C SER A 8 9.59 -1.60 44.09
N ASP A 9 9.92 -2.21 45.25
CA ASP A 9 11.11 -3.05 45.42
C ASP A 9 10.90 -4.46 44.85
N GLU A 10 9.70 -5.01 44.96
CA GLU A 10 9.30 -6.27 44.36
C GLU A 10 9.28 -6.19 42.84
N PHE A 11 8.83 -5.03 42.30
CA PHE A 11 8.85 -4.74 40.89
C PHE A 11 10.28 -4.62 40.32
N ARG A 12 11.21 -3.97 41.06
CA ARG A 12 12.62 -3.84 40.66
C ARG A 12 13.41 -5.15 40.80
N SER A 13 13.01 -6.03 41.69
CA SER A 13 13.66 -7.34 41.87
C SER A 13 13.22 -8.40 40.86
N ASN A 14 12.09 -8.19 40.19
CA ASN A 14 11.58 -9.14 39.19
C ASN A 14 12.42 -9.07 37.91
N ARG A 15 13.17 -10.16 37.64
CA ARG A 15 14.01 -10.29 36.43
C ARG A 15 13.23 -10.25 35.11
N ASP A 16 11.94 -10.57 35.12
CA ASP A 16 11.09 -10.53 33.92
C ASP A 16 10.85 -9.10 33.41
N ASN A 17 11.10 -8.10 34.28
CA ASN A 17 11.02 -6.67 33.89
C ASN A 17 12.31 -6.14 33.26
N PHE A 18 13.30 -6.99 33.00
CA PHE A 18 14.58 -6.61 32.45
C PHE A 18 14.89 -7.41 31.17
N CYS A 19 15.65 -6.79 30.27
CA CYS A 19 16.07 -7.46 29.06
C CYS A 19 16.92 -8.71 29.37
N TYR A 20 16.58 -9.85 28.78
CA TYR A 20 17.30 -11.10 29.00
C TYR A 20 18.80 -11.05 28.65
N ARG A 21 19.21 -10.13 27.74
CA ARG A 21 20.61 -9.91 27.35
C ARG A 21 21.28 -8.75 28.09
N HIS A 22 20.51 -7.79 28.58
CA HIS A 22 20.97 -6.60 29.27
C HIS A 22 20.23 -6.49 30.61
N PRO A 23 20.71 -7.19 31.64
CA PRO A 23 20.01 -7.28 32.95
C PRO A 23 19.90 -5.92 33.70
N ASP A 24 20.65 -4.93 33.26
CA ASP A 24 20.65 -3.55 33.72
C ASP A 24 19.57 -2.68 33.05
N ARG A 25 18.93 -3.17 31.97
CA ARG A 25 17.95 -2.43 31.17
C ARG A 25 16.54 -2.92 31.36
N GLN A 26 15.74 -2.09 31.98
CA GLN A 26 14.32 -2.34 32.16
C GLN A 26 13.57 -2.26 30.81
N SER A 27 12.65 -3.20 30.59
CA SER A 27 11.79 -3.22 29.42
C SER A 27 10.51 -4.01 29.69
N PHE A 28 9.44 -3.65 28.99
CA PHE A 28 8.13 -4.31 29.06
C PHE A 28 7.74 -4.91 27.71
N VAL A 29 8.66 -4.90 26.76
CA VAL A 29 8.42 -5.43 25.42
C VAL A 29 8.89 -6.88 25.38
N LEU A 30 7.98 -7.77 24.98
CA LEU A 30 8.24 -9.21 24.86
C LEU A 30 8.52 -9.57 23.40
N CYS A 31 9.48 -10.48 23.22
CA CYS A 31 9.69 -11.13 21.93
C CYS A 31 8.45 -11.94 21.54
N GLN A 32 7.86 -11.69 20.38
CA GLN A 32 6.63 -12.36 19.93
C GLN A 32 6.80 -13.87 19.68
N ARG A 33 8.03 -14.38 19.67
CA ARG A 33 8.30 -15.80 19.43
C ARG A 33 8.67 -16.59 20.69
N CYS A 34 9.52 -16.04 21.54
CA CYS A 34 9.99 -16.75 22.75
C CYS A 34 9.52 -16.12 24.07
N MET A 35 8.76 -15.04 24.00
CA MET A 35 8.14 -14.32 25.14
C MET A 35 9.15 -13.76 26.16
N ARG A 36 10.45 -13.71 25.85
CA ARG A 36 11.45 -13.08 26.72
C ARG A 36 11.42 -11.56 26.59
N THR A 37 11.65 -10.85 27.68
CA THR A 37 11.72 -9.39 27.73
C THR A 37 12.94 -8.89 26.97
N ILE A 38 12.76 -7.88 26.11
CA ILE A 38 13.79 -7.32 25.23
C ILE A 38 13.81 -5.79 25.26
N CYS A 39 14.97 -5.20 25.48
CA CYS A 39 15.18 -3.75 25.44
C CYS A 39 15.16 -3.23 23.98
N PRO A 40 15.04 -1.91 23.75
CA PRO A 40 14.98 -1.33 22.40
C PRO A 40 16.11 -1.76 21.46
N GLU A 41 17.33 -1.95 21.98
CA GLU A 41 18.49 -2.40 21.17
C GLU A 41 18.38 -3.88 20.75
N CYS A 42 17.62 -4.69 21.49
CA CYS A 42 17.39 -6.10 21.19
C CYS A 42 16.10 -6.34 20.38
N GLN A 43 15.38 -5.28 20.04
CA GLN A 43 14.16 -5.38 19.25
C GLN A 43 14.50 -5.37 17.76
N THR A 44 14.07 -6.40 17.06
CA THR A 44 14.07 -6.40 15.58
C THR A 44 12.63 -6.43 15.11
N PRO A 45 12.19 -5.45 14.28
CA PRO A 45 10.85 -5.45 13.71
C PRO A 45 10.57 -6.73 12.94
N ALA A 46 9.42 -7.32 13.15
CA ALA A 46 8.91 -8.49 12.44
C ALA A 46 7.57 -8.15 11.79
N ALA A 47 7.02 -9.07 10.98
CA ALA A 47 5.72 -8.89 10.34
C ALA A 47 4.59 -8.61 11.35
N VAL A 48 4.72 -9.15 12.57
CA VAL A 48 3.86 -8.85 13.70
C VAL A 48 4.76 -8.58 14.92
N GLY A 49 4.76 -7.33 15.40
CA GLY A 49 5.52 -6.92 16.57
C GLY A 49 7.04 -6.99 16.42
N VAL A 50 7.73 -7.42 17.47
CA VAL A 50 9.20 -7.47 17.53
C VAL A 50 9.70 -8.83 17.96
N ILE A 51 10.89 -9.23 17.48
CA ILE A 51 11.56 -10.48 17.84
C ILE A 51 12.97 -10.21 18.37
N CYS A 52 13.46 -11.11 19.21
CA CYS A 52 14.82 -11.03 19.76
C CYS A 52 15.86 -11.47 18.72
N PRO A 53 17.15 -11.08 18.89
CA PRO A 53 18.22 -11.45 17.96
C PRO A 53 18.43 -12.96 17.80
N GLU A 54 18.14 -13.75 18.83
CA GLU A 54 18.26 -15.22 18.78
C GLU A 54 17.16 -15.84 17.92
N CYS A 55 15.91 -15.43 18.16
CA CYS A 55 14.79 -15.88 17.34
C CYS A 55 14.94 -15.44 15.88
N LEU A 56 15.52 -14.25 15.63
CA LEU A 56 15.85 -13.81 14.28
C LEU A 56 16.91 -14.72 13.61
N ARG A 57 17.98 -15.07 14.35
CA ARG A 57 19.02 -15.99 13.85
C ARG A 57 18.45 -17.36 13.54
N GLU A 58 17.64 -17.89 14.41
CA GLU A 58 16.97 -19.18 14.22
C GLU A 58 16.02 -19.16 13.02
N GLN A 59 15.22 -18.09 12.88
CA GLN A 59 14.36 -17.90 11.71
C GLN A 59 15.17 -17.86 10.40
N ARG A 60 16.30 -17.16 10.38
CA ARG A 60 17.18 -17.11 9.21
C ARG A 60 17.84 -18.46 8.91
N ALA A 61 18.18 -19.23 9.93
CA ALA A 61 18.77 -20.56 9.76
C ALA A 61 17.78 -21.57 9.17
N THR A 62 16.49 -21.45 9.50
CA THR A 62 15.43 -22.35 9.01
C THR A 62 14.83 -21.91 7.67
N GLN A 63 15.21 -20.74 7.14
CA GLN A 63 14.75 -20.27 5.83
C GLN A 63 15.23 -21.19 4.70
N THR A 64 14.27 -21.60 3.87
CA THR A 64 14.56 -22.34 2.64
C THR A 64 15.26 -21.45 1.61
N THR A 65 15.96 -22.09 0.65
CA THR A 65 16.63 -21.37 -0.45
C THR A 65 15.62 -20.53 -1.27
N ALA A 66 14.39 -21.02 -1.43
CA ALA A 66 13.33 -20.30 -2.10
C ALA A 66 12.89 -19.03 -1.33
N GLN A 67 12.76 -19.15 -0.01
CA GLN A 67 12.45 -18.01 0.87
C GLN A 67 13.57 -16.95 0.87
N LYS A 68 14.84 -17.39 0.95
CA LYS A 68 16.00 -16.48 0.84
C LYS A 68 16.04 -15.77 -0.51
N LYS A 69 15.71 -16.47 -1.60
CA LYS A 69 15.64 -15.87 -2.95
C LYS A 69 14.49 -14.89 -3.09
N ALA A 70 13.33 -15.20 -2.51
CA ALA A 70 12.19 -14.29 -2.46
C ALA A 70 12.52 -13.03 -1.65
N GLU A 71 13.09 -13.19 -0.45
CA GLU A 71 13.50 -12.08 0.43
C GLU A 71 14.56 -11.19 -0.24
N ARG A 72 15.55 -11.79 -0.94
CA ARG A 72 16.50 -11.03 -1.77
C ARG A 72 15.82 -10.26 -2.89
N ARG A 73 14.84 -10.84 -3.57
CA ARG A 73 14.06 -10.12 -4.60
C ARG A 73 13.30 -8.93 -4.03
N TRP A 74 12.78 -9.05 -2.80
CA TRP A 74 12.10 -7.96 -2.10
C TRP A 74 13.07 -6.93 -1.51
N SER A 75 14.24 -7.37 -1.02
CA SER A 75 15.26 -6.48 -0.43
C SER A 75 16.15 -5.79 -1.47
N LEU A 76 16.27 -6.34 -2.69
CA LEU A 76 17.02 -5.72 -3.79
C LEU A 76 16.24 -4.58 -4.48
N ALA A 77 14.99 -4.38 -4.14
CA ALA A 77 14.34 -3.11 -4.42
C ALA A 77 14.59 -2.21 -3.21
N PRO A 78 15.46 -1.20 -3.32
CA PRO A 78 15.67 -0.26 -2.22
C PRO A 78 14.32 0.37 -1.92
N MET A 79 13.75 0.07 -0.75
CA MET A 79 12.79 0.96 -0.13
C MET A 79 13.63 2.17 0.31
N THR A 80 13.91 3.07 -0.62
CA THR A 80 14.45 4.39 -0.31
C THR A 80 13.33 5.15 0.36
N VAL A 81 13.19 4.91 1.66
CA VAL A 81 12.32 5.70 2.50
C VAL A 81 12.87 7.13 2.45
N GLY A 82 12.18 8.01 1.72
CA GLY A 82 12.21 9.40 2.11
C GLY A 82 12.82 10.45 1.21
N THR A 83 13.36 10.17 0.01
CA THR A 83 13.87 11.28 -0.84
C THR A 83 13.40 11.26 -2.30
N GLN A 84 12.65 10.26 -2.71
CA GLN A 84 12.14 10.23 -4.08
C GLN A 84 10.95 11.18 -4.24
N ARG A 85 11.10 12.11 -5.19
CA ARG A 85 9.98 12.97 -5.61
C ARG A 85 8.90 12.09 -6.24
N PRO A 86 7.61 12.36 -6.00
CA PRO A 86 6.51 11.56 -6.54
C PRO A 86 6.29 11.87 -8.04
N THR A 87 7.29 11.60 -8.86
CA THR A 87 7.30 11.96 -10.29
C THR A 87 6.26 11.18 -11.09
N ALA A 88 6.03 9.90 -10.79
CA ALA A 88 5.02 9.12 -11.49
C ALA A 88 3.60 9.65 -11.21
N THR A 89 3.33 10.08 -9.98
CA THR A 89 2.08 10.77 -9.62
C THR A 89 1.86 11.99 -10.51
N TYR A 90 2.86 12.87 -10.61
CA TYR A 90 2.74 14.08 -11.45
C TYR A 90 2.60 13.75 -12.93
N VAL A 91 3.32 12.74 -13.42
CA VAL A 91 3.21 12.29 -14.82
C VAL A 91 1.80 11.78 -15.13
N ILE A 92 1.22 10.94 -14.23
CA ILE A 92 -0.16 10.43 -14.42
C ILE A 92 -1.16 11.59 -14.40
N ILE A 93 -1.02 12.55 -13.47
CA ILE A 93 -1.88 13.74 -13.42
C ILE A 93 -1.76 14.54 -14.73
N ALA A 94 -0.53 14.78 -15.22
CA ALA A 94 -0.31 15.53 -16.45
C ALA A 94 -0.91 14.82 -17.67
N ILE A 95 -0.74 13.50 -17.80
CA ILE A 95 -1.34 12.70 -18.87
C ILE A 95 -2.86 12.79 -18.80
N THR A 96 -3.45 12.58 -17.63
CA THR A 96 -4.91 12.62 -17.44
C THR A 96 -5.48 14.00 -17.73
N ALA A 97 -4.81 15.07 -17.31
CA ALA A 97 -5.21 16.44 -17.62
C ALA A 97 -5.13 16.73 -19.13
N ALA A 98 -4.06 16.28 -19.79
CA ALA A 98 -3.91 16.42 -21.23
C ALA A 98 -5.00 15.67 -22.00
N VAL A 99 -5.31 14.43 -21.60
CA VAL A 99 -6.41 13.64 -22.18
C VAL A 99 -7.75 14.34 -21.99
N PHE A 100 -8.02 14.89 -20.81
CA PHE A 100 -9.25 15.62 -20.55
C PHE A 100 -9.36 16.89 -21.39
N VAL A 101 -8.28 17.65 -21.57
CA VAL A 101 -8.26 18.79 -22.47
C VAL A 101 -8.55 18.34 -23.92
N LEU A 102 -7.98 17.23 -24.37
CA LEU A 102 -8.29 16.69 -25.70
C LEU A 102 -9.76 16.27 -25.83
N GLN A 103 -10.38 15.70 -24.78
CA GLN A 103 -11.82 15.36 -24.81
C GLN A 103 -12.71 16.60 -25.02
N LEU A 104 -12.31 17.80 -24.53
CA LEU A 104 -13.08 19.02 -24.73
C LEU A 104 -13.11 19.46 -26.22
N PHE A 105 -12.04 19.17 -26.97
CA PHE A 105 -11.95 19.51 -28.38
C PHE A 105 -12.38 18.38 -29.33
N ILE A 106 -12.28 17.13 -28.88
CA ILE A 106 -12.54 15.92 -29.66
C ILE A 106 -13.50 15.00 -28.88
N PRO A 107 -14.82 15.29 -28.85
CA PRO A 107 -15.80 14.50 -28.12
C PRO A 107 -15.82 13.02 -28.49
N ALA A 108 -15.41 12.67 -29.72
CA ALA A 108 -15.32 11.28 -30.16
C ALA A 108 -14.36 10.41 -29.35
N LEU A 109 -13.39 11.01 -28.65
CA LEU A 109 -12.45 10.27 -27.81
C LEU A 109 -13.15 9.48 -26.71
N GLU A 110 -14.20 10.02 -26.12
CA GLU A 110 -14.97 9.29 -25.10
C GLU A 110 -15.61 8.03 -25.69
N GLY A 111 -16.22 8.14 -26.86
CA GLY A 111 -16.82 6.99 -27.56
C GLY A 111 -15.81 5.90 -27.94
N ILE A 112 -14.54 6.26 -28.20
CA ILE A 112 -13.49 5.33 -28.60
C ILE A 112 -12.83 4.66 -27.40
N PHE A 113 -12.63 5.36 -26.28
CA PHE A 113 -11.79 4.94 -25.17
C PHE A 113 -12.52 4.68 -23.86
N ALA A 114 -13.80 5.11 -23.72
CA ALA A 114 -14.62 4.79 -22.56
C ALA A 114 -14.93 3.28 -22.53
N PHE A 115 -15.02 2.73 -21.33
CA PHE A 115 -15.28 1.32 -21.14
C PHE A 115 -16.79 1.02 -21.01
N ASN A 116 -17.22 -0.04 -21.67
CA ASN A 116 -18.50 -0.71 -21.45
C ASN A 116 -18.26 -2.22 -21.61
N SER A 117 -18.93 -3.03 -20.79
CA SER A 117 -18.71 -4.48 -20.76
C SER A 117 -19.02 -5.19 -22.08
N ALA A 118 -19.85 -4.61 -22.96
CA ALA A 118 -20.11 -5.15 -24.30
C ALA A 118 -18.84 -5.25 -25.16
N PHE A 119 -17.83 -4.37 -24.91
CA PHE A 119 -16.58 -4.34 -25.67
C PHE A 119 -15.54 -5.39 -25.25
N VAL A 120 -15.86 -6.25 -24.30
CA VAL A 120 -15.02 -7.40 -23.92
C VAL A 120 -15.69 -8.74 -24.27
N ILE A 121 -16.83 -8.71 -24.97
CA ILE A 121 -17.56 -9.88 -25.43
C ILE A 121 -17.23 -10.10 -26.90
N PRO A 122 -16.45 -11.16 -27.28
CA PRO A 122 -15.99 -11.36 -28.66
C PRO A 122 -17.09 -11.45 -29.73
N SER A 123 -18.29 -11.90 -29.34
CA SER A 123 -19.45 -11.98 -30.25
C SER A 123 -20.12 -10.63 -30.51
N ILE A 124 -19.81 -9.58 -29.77
CA ILE A 124 -20.37 -8.23 -29.92
C ILE A 124 -19.28 -7.29 -30.46
N ALA A 125 -18.22 -7.10 -29.66
CA ALA A 125 -17.04 -6.33 -30.01
C ALA A 125 -15.89 -6.73 -29.08
N PHE A 126 -14.64 -6.73 -29.58
CA PHE A 126 -13.48 -7.09 -28.76
C PHE A 126 -12.47 -5.96 -28.76
N GLU A 127 -12.63 -5.06 -27.79
CA GLU A 127 -11.82 -3.85 -27.58
C GLU A 127 -11.29 -3.79 -26.14
N PRO A 128 -10.46 -4.77 -25.72
CA PRO A 128 -10.05 -4.94 -24.31
C PRO A 128 -9.19 -3.77 -23.78
N TRP A 129 -8.58 -2.97 -24.65
CA TRP A 129 -7.83 -1.78 -24.22
C TRP A 129 -8.69 -0.78 -23.46
N ARG A 130 -10.01 -0.74 -23.71
CA ARG A 130 -10.96 0.15 -23.01
C ARG A 130 -10.99 -0.06 -21.50
N LEU A 131 -10.67 -1.27 -21.03
CA LEU A 131 -10.52 -1.57 -19.60
C LEU A 131 -9.49 -0.68 -18.90
N LEU A 132 -8.44 -0.26 -19.63
CA LEU A 132 -7.37 0.60 -19.11
C LEU A 132 -7.50 2.04 -19.56
N THR A 133 -7.90 2.30 -20.83
CA THR A 133 -7.97 3.67 -21.35
C THR A 133 -9.03 4.51 -20.67
N ALA A 134 -10.13 3.90 -20.22
CA ALA A 134 -11.19 4.57 -19.48
C ALA A 134 -10.70 5.23 -18.19
N VAL A 135 -9.61 4.76 -17.60
CA VAL A 135 -9.01 5.32 -16.36
C VAL A 135 -8.52 6.77 -16.57
N PHE A 136 -8.16 7.14 -17.80
CA PHE A 136 -7.65 8.47 -18.13
C PHE A 136 -8.73 9.45 -18.62
N LEU A 137 -9.95 8.96 -18.89
CA LEU A 137 -11.07 9.78 -19.34
C LEU A 137 -11.88 10.33 -18.16
N HIS A 138 -12.48 11.49 -18.30
CA HIS A 138 -13.31 12.09 -17.26
C HIS A 138 -14.52 12.82 -17.86
N SER A 139 -15.68 12.69 -17.21
CA SER A 139 -16.96 13.22 -17.70
C SER A 139 -17.20 14.69 -17.36
N SER A 140 -16.45 15.28 -16.41
CA SER A 140 -16.64 16.67 -15.98
C SER A 140 -15.41 17.24 -15.27
N PHE A 141 -15.32 18.57 -15.18
CA PHE A 141 -14.28 19.28 -14.43
C PHE A 141 -14.25 18.89 -12.95
N PHE A 142 -15.40 18.70 -12.34
CA PHE A 142 -15.49 18.27 -10.95
C PHE A 142 -14.97 16.84 -10.77
N HIS A 143 -15.33 15.94 -11.69
CA HIS A 143 -14.91 14.56 -11.67
C HIS A 143 -13.38 14.42 -11.80
N ILE A 144 -12.75 15.09 -12.75
CA ILE A 144 -11.29 15.08 -12.88
C ILE A 144 -10.62 15.78 -11.70
N GLY A 145 -11.16 16.90 -11.22
CA GLY A 145 -10.62 17.65 -10.11
C GLY A 145 -10.50 16.81 -8.84
N LEU A 146 -11.57 16.11 -8.46
CA LEU A 146 -11.56 15.22 -7.29
C LEU A 146 -10.62 14.04 -7.45
N ASN A 147 -10.60 13.39 -8.63
CA ASN A 147 -9.67 12.28 -8.89
C ASN A 147 -8.21 12.73 -8.81
N MET A 148 -7.87 13.85 -9.43
CA MET A 148 -6.48 14.36 -9.44
C MET A 148 -6.04 14.84 -8.05
N LEU A 149 -6.94 15.46 -7.28
CA LEU A 149 -6.67 15.83 -5.90
C LEU A 149 -6.39 14.60 -5.03
N ALA A 150 -7.24 13.58 -5.12
CA ALA A 150 -7.07 12.35 -4.37
C ALA A 150 -5.79 11.61 -4.79
N LEU A 151 -5.53 11.51 -6.11
CA LEU A 151 -4.29 10.93 -6.63
C LEU A 151 -3.06 11.69 -6.15
N TRP A 152 -3.08 13.02 -6.12
CA TRP A 152 -2.00 13.83 -5.61
C TRP A 152 -1.76 13.60 -4.11
N MET A 153 -2.82 13.59 -3.30
CA MET A 153 -2.71 13.37 -1.85
C MET A 153 -2.16 11.98 -1.51
N ILE A 154 -2.71 10.94 -2.12
CA ILE A 154 -2.31 9.55 -1.88
C ILE A 154 -0.94 9.28 -2.51
N GLY A 155 -0.73 9.71 -3.75
CA GLY A 155 0.47 9.41 -4.53
C GLY A 155 1.73 9.99 -3.90
N ARG A 156 1.68 11.23 -3.41
CA ARG A 156 2.84 11.84 -2.72
C ARG A 156 3.28 11.11 -1.46
N SER A 157 2.38 10.36 -0.82
CA SER A 157 2.68 9.56 0.37
C SER A 157 3.05 8.11 0.00
N LEU A 158 2.40 7.53 -0.99
CA LEU A 158 2.53 6.12 -1.33
C LEU A 158 3.68 5.84 -2.32
N GLU A 159 3.89 6.72 -3.32
CA GLU A 159 4.93 6.54 -4.34
C GLU A 159 6.34 6.48 -3.75
N PRO A 160 6.76 7.35 -2.79
CA PRO A 160 8.06 7.23 -2.15
C PRO A 160 8.27 5.93 -1.37
N LEU A 161 7.18 5.30 -0.89
CA LEU A 161 7.24 4.02 -0.18
C LEU A 161 7.39 2.82 -1.13
N LEU A 162 6.71 2.86 -2.28
CA LEU A 162 6.69 1.76 -3.25
C LEU A 162 7.78 1.87 -4.32
N GLY A 163 8.21 3.09 -4.62
CA GLY A 163 8.96 3.42 -5.83
C GLY A 163 8.07 3.54 -7.07
N HIS A 164 8.57 4.27 -8.09
CA HIS A 164 7.80 4.65 -9.28
C HIS A 164 7.15 3.46 -10.00
N ALA A 165 7.92 2.42 -10.29
CA ALA A 165 7.42 1.28 -11.08
C ALA A 165 6.29 0.51 -10.40
N ARG A 166 6.41 0.25 -9.09
CA ARG A 166 5.37 -0.45 -8.32
C ARG A 166 4.14 0.41 -8.14
N PHE A 167 4.32 1.72 -7.94
CA PHE A 167 3.22 2.67 -7.84
C PHE A 167 2.40 2.71 -9.15
N VAL A 168 3.07 2.83 -10.31
CA VAL A 168 2.41 2.81 -11.62
C VAL A 168 1.71 1.46 -11.86
N ALA A 169 2.37 0.34 -11.57
CA ALA A 169 1.77 -0.97 -11.71
C ALA A 169 0.51 -1.13 -10.84
N LEU A 170 0.58 -0.67 -9.59
CA LEU A 170 -0.57 -0.69 -8.68
C LEU A 170 -1.71 0.19 -9.18
N TYR A 171 -1.41 1.40 -9.66
CA TYR A 171 -2.40 2.31 -10.26
C TYR A 171 -3.13 1.65 -11.44
N LEU A 172 -2.39 1.09 -12.40
CA LEU A 172 -2.96 0.47 -13.60
C LEU A 172 -3.75 -0.81 -13.26
N LEU A 173 -3.22 -1.67 -12.39
CA LEU A 173 -3.90 -2.90 -11.97
C LEU A 173 -5.17 -2.59 -11.16
N SER A 174 -5.15 -1.57 -10.32
CA SER A 174 -6.34 -1.14 -9.58
C SER A 174 -7.39 -0.54 -10.51
N GLY A 175 -6.98 0.24 -11.51
CA GLY A 175 -7.87 0.78 -12.54
C GLY A 175 -8.52 -0.34 -13.36
N LEU A 176 -7.71 -1.30 -13.80
CA LEU A 176 -8.20 -2.51 -14.48
C LEU A 176 -9.18 -3.28 -13.60
N GLY A 177 -8.85 -3.50 -12.33
CA GLY A 177 -9.74 -4.15 -11.36
C GLY A 177 -11.06 -3.41 -11.17
N GLY A 178 -11.03 -2.08 -11.19
CA GLY A 178 -12.23 -1.24 -11.16
C GLY A 178 -13.12 -1.45 -12.38
N SER A 179 -12.55 -1.45 -13.59
CA SER A 179 -13.29 -1.71 -14.83
C SER A 179 -13.89 -3.12 -14.87
N VAL A 180 -13.11 -4.13 -14.47
CA VAL A 180 -13.59 -5.53 -14.35
C VAL A 180 -14.70 -5.63 -13.30
N GLY A 181 -14.54 -4.96 -12.15
CA GLY A 181 -15.56 -4.93 -11.12
C GLY A 181 -16.90 -4.38 -11.62
N VAL A 182 -16.86 -3.27 -12.38
CA VAL A 182 -18.10 -2.72 -12.98
C VAL A 182 -18.67 -3.68 -14.03
N ALA A 183 -17.84 -4.32 -14.86
CA ALA A 183 -18.31 -5.29 -15.84
C ALA A 183 -19.09 -6.45 -15.20
N LEU A 184 -18.69 -6.86 -13.99
CA LEU A 184 -19.33 -7.98 -13.25
C LEU A 184 -20.57 -7.56 -12.48
N ILE A 185 -20.55 -6.37 -11.85
CA ILE A 185 -21.60 -5.92 -10.92
C ILE A 185 -22.69 -5.14 -11.65
N ALA A 186 -22.31 -4.35 -12.66
CA ALA A 186 -23.21 -3.46 -13.39
C ALA A 186 -22.92 -3.51 -14.90
N PRO A 187 -23.16 -4.64 -15.58
CA PRO A 187 -22.89 -4.78 -17.01
C PRO A 187 -23.70 -3.79 -17.86
N GLY A 188 -23.09 -3.31 -18.95
CA GLY A 188 -23.71 -2.38 -19.88
C GLY A 188 -23.60 -0.90 -19.50
N ILE A 189 -23.06 -0.56 -18.34
CA ILE A 189 -22.82 0.83 -17.93
C ILE A 189 -21.52 1.34 -18.59
N TRP A 190 -21.56 2.59 -19.05
CA TRP A 190 -20.38 3.31 -19.51
C TRP A 190 -19.55 3.79 -18.32
N VAL A 191 -18.25 3.57 -18.39
CA VAL A 191 -17.30 3.88 -17.32
C VAL A 191 -16.18 4.76 -17.84
N VAL A 192 -15.92 5.85 -17.13
CA VAL A 192 -14.76 6.72 -17.28
C VAL A 192 -14.28 7.15 -15.91
N GLY A 193 -12.98 7.38 -15.76
CA GLY A 193 -12.40 7.97 -14.55
C GLY A 193 -11.39 7.12 -13.82
N ALA A 194 -10.47 7.81 -13.15
CA ALA A 194 -9.38 7.22 -12.37
C ALA A 194 -9.83 6.65 -11.01
N SER A 195 -11.11 6.75 -10.66
CA SER A 195 -11.60 6.44 -9.30
C SER A 195 -11.27 5.01 -8.86
N GLY A 196 -11.42 4.01 -9.73
CA GLY A 196 -11.04 2.62 -9.41
C GLY A 196 -9.56 2.49 -9.04
N ALA A 197 -8.68 3.16 -9.79
CA ALA A 197 -7.24 3.21 -9.49
C ALA A 197 -6.95 3.94 -8.17
N VAL A 198 -7.58 5.08 -7.94
CA VAL A 198 -7.43 5.89 -6.71
C VAL A 198 -7.88 5.11 -5.47
N PHE A 199 -9.02 4.40 -5.54
CA PHE A 199 -9.47 3.54 -4.45
C PHE A 199 -8.50 2.39 -4.15
N GLY A 200 -7.92 1.79 -5.19
CA GLY A 200 -6.89 0.76 -5.01
C GLY A 200 -5.62 1.30 -4.33
N LEU A 201 -5.16 2.51 -4.72
CA LEU A 201 -4.05 3.19 -4.06
C LEU A 201 -4.37 3.53 -2.59
N LEU A 202 -5.60 3.97 -2.30
CA LEU A 202 -6.05 4.23 -0.93
C LEU A 202 -6.03 2.95 -0.09
N GLY A 203 -6.55 1.85 -0.64
CA GLY A 203 -6.49 0.54 0.01
C GLY A 203 -5.06 0.10 0.33
N ALA A 204 -4.14 0.26 -0.61
CA ALA A 204 -2.73 -0.05 -0.40
C ALA A 204 -2.09 0.85 0.68
N LEU A 205 -2.39 2.15 0.68
CA LEU A 205 -1.91 3.08 1.71
C LEU A 205 -2.39 2.67 3.10
N LEU A 206 -3.66 2.27 3.26
CA LEU A 206 -4.21 1.79 4.52
C LEU A 206 -3.55 0.49 5.00
N VAL A 207 -3.31 -0.45 4.10
CA VAL A 207 -2.65 -1.73 4.43
C VAL A 207 -1.20 -1.50 4.86
N ILE A 208 -0.45 -0.71 4.08
CA ILE A 208 0.95 -0.39 4.39
C ILE A 208 1.03 0.42 5.69
N GLY A 209 0.17 1.43 5.85
CA GLY A 209 0.14 2.25 7.05
C GLY A 209 -0.08 1.43 8.32
N ARG A 210 -0.99 0.45 8.29
CA ARG A 210 -1.19 -0.49 9.41
C ARG A 210 0.04 -1.35 9.68
N HIS A 211 0.73 -1.81 8.63
CA HIS A 211 1.92 -2.66 8.77
C HIS A 211 3.12 -1.93 9.38
N ILE A 212 3.31 -0.66 9.06
CA ILE A 212 4.42 0.15 9.61
C ILE A 212 4.06 0.85 10.92
N GLY A 213 2.87 0.60 11.48
CA GLY A 213 2.41 1.25 12.72
C GLY A 213 2.24 2.76 12.61
N ALA A 214 2.09 3.28 11.41
CA ALA A 214 1.86 4.71 11.18
C ALA A 214 0.47 5.12 11.68
N ASN A 215 0.42 6.23 12.39
CA ASN A 215 -0.85 6.82 12.80
C ASN A 215 -1.53 7.43 11.55
N ILE A 216 -2.46 6.66 10.94
CA ILE A 216 -3.10 7.00 9.66
C ILE A 216 -4.08 8.17 9.80
N THR A 217 -4.50 8.51 11.02
CA THR A 217 -5.44 9.59 11.31
C THR A 217 -4.94 10.98 10.91
N GLY A 218 -3.64 11.15 10.64
CA GLY A 218 -3.07 12.40 10.16
C GLY A 218 -2.86 12.49 8.64
N ILE A 219 -3.25 11.45 7.90
CA ILE A 219 -3.05 11.33 6.42
C ILE A 219 -4.38 11.49 5.67
N LEU A 220 -5.49 11.29 6.36
CA LEU A 220 -6.88 11.52 5.89
C LEU A 220 -7.38 12.87 6.41
#